data_637c1731207b86f36f9d54a39845d18a
#
_entry.id   637c1731207b86f36f9d54a39845d18a
#
_cell.length_a   1.000
_cell.length_b   1.000
_cell.length_c   1.000
_cell.angle_alpha   90.00
_cell.angle_beta   90.00
_cell.angle_gamma   90.00
#
_symmetry.space_group_name_H-M   'P 1'
#
loop_
_entity.id
_entity.type
_entity.pdbx_description
1 polymer ?
#
loop_
_entity_poly.entity_id
_entity_poly.type
_entity_poly.pdbx_seq_one_letter_code
_entity_poly.pdbx_strand_id
1 'polypeptide(L)'
;MATLCRPAIAVPEHVITMQQTLDLARETHAGHPQRDLVLRLIRNTGVQTRHLVQPIDETLRHPGFEVRNRVYEAEAKARVPDVVRRALAHAETEAAEIDLIVYVSCTGFMMPSLTAWIINTMGFRPETRQLPIAQLGCAAGGAAINRAHDFCRAYPGSNVLIVSCEFCSLCYQPTDIGVGSLLSNGLFGDALSAAVVRGQGGTGMRLERNGSHLVPDTEDWISYAVRDTGFHFLLDKRVPGTMEMLAPVLQDLVDLHGWSVPDMDFFIVHAGGPRILDDLCHFLNLPPEMFRYSRATLTERGNIASSVVFDALARLFDDGGAAEAAQGLIAGFGPGITAEVAVGSWAKHGLPADDVRDLDALELTGGVALSG
;
A
#
# COMPACT_ATOMS: atom_id res chain seq x y z
N MET A 1 -22.40 -2.74 -6.15
CA MET A 1 -20.95 -3.03 -6.16
C MET A 1 -20.20 -1.92 -5.47
N ALA A 2 -19.13 -2.24 -4.74
CA ALA A 2 -18.37 -1.28 -3.96
C ALA A 2 -17.40 -0.47 -4.85
N THR A 3 -17.26 0.83 -4.60
CA THR A 3 -16.38 1.73 -5.36
C THR A 3 -15.28 2.27 -4.47
N LEU A 4 -14.03 2.03 -4.81
CA LEU A 4 -12.87 2.67 -4.20
C LEU A 4 -12.73 4.08 -4.77
N CYS A 5 -13.03 5.06 -3.94
CA CYS A 5 -13.01 6.48 -4.31
C CYS A 5 -11.58 7.05 -4.30
N ARG A 6 -11.44 8.31 -4.76
CA ARG A 6 -10.16 9.01 -4.81
C ARG A 6 -9.47 9.02 -3.45
N PRO A 7 -8.24 8.49 -3.32
CA PRO A 7 -7.48 8.59 -2.08
C PRO A 7 -7.03 10.01 -1.78
N ALA A 8 -6.84 10.31 -0.49
CA ALA A 8 -6.09 11.45 -0.01
C ALA A 8 -4.71 10.99 0.47
N ILE A 9 -3.67 11.72 0.10
CA ILE A 9 -2.28 11.43 0.44
C ILE A 9 -1.68 12.60 1.18
N ALA A 10 -0.93 12.33 2.24
CA ALA A 10 -0.06 13.30 2.88
C ALA A 10 1.35 12.72 3.03
N VAL A 11 2.35 13.55 2.80
CA VAL A 11 3.75 13.25 3.06
C VAL A 11 4.28 14.26 4.07
N PRO A 12 5.16 13.84 4.99
CA PRO A 12 5.82 14.77 5.90
C PRO A 12 6.69 15.80 5.18
N GLU A 13 7.03 16.87 5.87
CA GLU A 13 7.71 18.04 5.30
C GLU A 13 9.24 17.89 5.12
N HIS A 14 9.87 16.95 5.83
CA HIS A 14 11.34 16.78 5.75
C HIS A 14 11.71 15.96 4.53
N VAL A 15 12.38 16.57 3.57
CA VAL A 15 12.74 15.93 2.31
C VAL A 15 14.22 15.57 2.31
N ILE A 16 14.54 14.36 1.85
CA ILE A 16 15.90 13.91 1.52
C ILE A 16 15.98 13.51 0.05
N THR A 17 16.94 14.05 -0.67
CA THR A 17 17.19 13.72 -2.08
C THR A 17 18.09 12.49 -2.23
N MET A 18 18.12 11.91 -3.44
CA MET A 18 19.05 10.85 -3.81
C MET A 18 20.51 11.25 -3.53
N GLN A 19 20.90 12.48 -3.90
CA GLN A 19 22.26 12.95 -3.70
C GLN A 19 22.61 13.02 -2.21
N GLN A 20 21.74 13.60 -1.39
CA GLN A 20 21.93 13.67 0.07
C GLN A 20 22.00 12.26 0.69
N THR A 21 21.14 11.32 0.23
CA THR A 21 21.17 9.92 0.68
C THR A 21 22.51 9.25 0.35
N LEU A 22 23.04 9.47 -0.85
CA LEU A 22 24.33 8.90 -1.26
C LEU A 22 25.50 9.51 -0.50
N ASP A 23 25.48 10.82 -0.24
CA ASP A 23 26.53 11.52 0.50
C ASP A 23 26.55 11.04 1.95
N LEU A 24 25.39 10.95 2.57
CA LEU A 24 25.23 10.42 3.92
C LEU A 24 25.70 8.95 4.03
N ALA A 25 25.33 8.10 3.06
CA ALA A 25 25.79 6.72 3.03
C ALA A 25 27.31 6.58 2.85
N ARG A 26 27.95 7.48 2.07
CA ARG A 26 29.41 7.53 1.94
C ARG A 26 30.10 7.89 3.24
N GLU A 27 29.54 8.85 3.96
CA GLU A 27 30.07 9.35 5.22
C GLU A 27 29.89 8.33 6.36
N THR A 28 28.65 7.87 6.57
CA THR A 28 28.29 6.96 7.67
C THR A 28 28.93 5.58 7.51
N HIS A 29 29.12 5.11 6.27
CA HIS A 29 29.62 3.77 5.96
C HIS A 29 30.98 3.78 5.29
N ALA A 30 31.83 4.77 5.58
CA ALA A 30 33.15 4.93 4.97
C ALA A 30 34.03 3.66 5.09
N GLY A 31 33.96 2.94 6.19
CA GLY A 31 34.71 1.69 6.44
C GLY A 31 33.99 0.39 6.03
N HIS A 32 32.80 0.46 5.44
CA HIS A 32 32.05 -0.75 5.10
C HIS A 32 32.67 -1.49 3.89
N PRO A 33 32.94 -2.80 3.98
CA PRO A 33 33.65 -3.55 2.92
C PRO A 33 32.89 -3.58 1.58
N GLN A 34 31.56 -3.47 1.61
CA GLN A 34 30.69 -3.46 0.42
C GLN A 34 30.10 -2.07 0.12
N ARG A 35 30.71 -0.98 0.60
CA ARG A 35 30.20 0.38 0.46
C ARG A 35 29.83 0.71 -1.00
N ASP A 36 30.71 0.43 -1.95
CA ASP A 36 30.49 0.79 -3.36
C ASP A 36 29.33 -0.02 -3.98
N LEU A 37 29.12 -1.26 -3.52
CA LEU A 37 27.94 -2.05 -3.89
C LEU A 37 26.67 -1.38 -3.35
N VAL A 38 26.65 -1.00 -2.07
CA VAL A 38 25.50 -0.34 -1.42
C VAL A 38 25.16 0.97 -2.13
N LEU A 39 26.14 1.82 -2.39
CA LEU A 39 25.95 3.09 -3.13
C LEU A 39 25.37 2.87 -4.53
N ARG A 40 25.85 1.84 -5.23
CA ARG A 40 25.30 1.46 -6.55
C ARG A 40 23.86 0.96 -6.44
N LEU A 41 23.54 0.12 -5.44
CA LEU A 41 22.19 -0.38 -5.23
C LEU A 41 21.22 0.76 -4.87
N ILE A 42 21.61 1.68 -3.98
CA ILE A 42 20.81 2.87 -3.64
C ILE A 42 20.54 3.70 -4.90
N ARG A 43 21.55 3.97 -5.71
CA ARG A 43 21.38 4.72 -6.98
C ARG A 43 20.41 4.00 -7.93
N ASN A 44 20.51 2.68 -8.00
CA ASN A 44 19.67 1.86 -8.88
C ASN A 44 18.21 1.73 -8.40
N THR A 45 17.85 2.20 -7.19
CA THR A 45 16.46 2.30 -6.79
C THR A 45 15.66 3.27 -7.63
N GLY A 46 16.31 4.24 -8.28
CA GLY A 46 15.65 5.31 -9.03
C GLY A 46 14.92 6.34 -8.17
N VAL A 47 14.93 6.19 -6.85
CA VAL A 47 14.26 7.10 -5.89
C VAL A 47 14.96 8.45 -5.90
N GLN A 48 14.29 9.51 -6.32
CA GLN A 48 14.86 10.86 -6.39
C GLN A 48 14.70 11.63 -5.08
N THR A 49 13.56 11.47 -4.44
CA THR A 49 13.23 12.13 -3.17
C THR A 49 12.48 11.17 -2.25
N ARG A 50 12.61 11.41 -0.95
CA ARG A 50 11.80 10.76 0.10
C ARG A 50 11.41 11.78 1.13
N HIS A 51 10.26 11.56 1.76
CA HIS A 51 9.77 12.37 2.86
C HIS A 51 9.99 11.61 4.17
N LEU A 52 10.36 12.34 5.22
CA LEU A 52 10.65 11.79 6.54
C LEU A 52 9.83 12.55 7.59
N VAL A 53 9.32 11.85 8.58
CA VAL A 53 8.51 12.44 9.67
C VAL A 53 9.35 13.27 10.63
N GLN A 54 10.65 13.03 10.67
CA GLN A 54 11.62 13.82 11.44
C GLN A 54 12.74 14.33 10.52
N PRO A 55 13.45 15.41 10.90
CA PRO A 55 14.68 15.81 10.24
C PRO A 55 15.68 14.65 10.16
N ILE A 56 16.53 14.63 9.12
CA ILE A 56 17.45 13.51 8.90
C ILE A 56 18.39 13.28 10.11
N ASP A 57 18.85 14.33 10.76
CA ASP A 57 19.72 14.24 11.93
C ASP A 57 19.05 13.56 13.11
N GLU A 58 17.74 13.80 13.31
CA GLU A 58 16.94 13.12 14.33
C GLU A 58 16.65 11.67 13.93
N THR A 59 16.39 11.41 12.65
CA THR A 59 16.18 10.06 12.10
C THR A 59 17.41 9.18 12.31
N LEU A 60 18.61 9.73 12.14
CA LEU A 60 19.88 9.00 12.32
C LEU A 60 20.24 8.75 13.77
N ARG A 61 19.73 9.58 14.69
CA ARG A 61 19.86 9.29 16.12
C ARG A 61 18.93 8.15 16.48
N HIS A 62 19.40 7.22 17.31
CA HIS A 62 18.58 6.13 17.79
C HIS A 62 18.27 6.28 19.28
N PRO A 63 17.20 7.01 19.65
CA PRO A 63 16.87 7.27 21.06
C PRO A 63 16.22 6.09 21.78
N GLY A 64 16.10 4.93 21.12
CA GLY A 64 15.40 3.73 21.57
C GLY A 64 13.99 3.58 20.99
N PHE A 65 13.46 2.36 21.04
CA PHE A 65 12.15 2.02 20.46
C PHE A 65 11.00 2.81 21.09
N GLU A 66 11.00 2.95 22.41
CA GLU A 66 9.94 3.68 23.12
C GLU A 66 9.80 5.12 22.63
N VAL A 67 10.91 5.85 22.47
CA VAL A 67 10.88 7.24 22.02
C VAL A 67 10.38 7.34 20.59
N ARG A 68 10.85 6.47 19.68
CA ARG A 68 10.40 6.43 18.29
C ARG A 68 8.92 6.08 18.17
N ASN A 69 8.43 5.14 18.98
CA ASN A 69 7.03 4.79 18.99
C ASN A 69 6.14 5.92 19.54
N ARG A 70 6.63 6.71 20.51
CA ARG A 70 5.94 7.94 20.94
C ARG A 70 5.86 8.99 19.81
N VAL A 71 6.94 9.14 19.03
CA VAL A 71 6.93 10.00 17.83
C VAL A 71 5.90 9.50 16.85
N TYR A 72 5.89 8.19 16.55
CA TYR A 72 4.88 7.59 15.68
C TYR A 72 3.45 7.94 16.13
N GLU A 73 3.14 7.74 17.40
CA GLU A 73 1.80 8.03 17.96
C GLU A 73 1.43 9.51 17.84
N ALA A 74 2.36 10.41 18.20
CA ALA A 74 2.13 11.84 18.16
C ALA A 74 1.90 12.34 16.74
N GLU A 75 2.76 11.93 15.80
CA GLU A 75 2.69 12.34 14.39
C GLU A 75 1.48 11.72 13.67
N ALA A 76 1.12 10.48 13.98
CA ALA A 76 -0.09 9.85 13.44
C ALA A 76 -1.34 10.62 13.87
N LYS A 77 -1.48 10.94 15.17
CA LYS A 77 -2.61 11.73 15.69
C LYS A 77 -2.65 13.15 15.12
N ALA A 78 -1.50 13.76 14.87
CA ALA A 78 -1.43 15.11 14.30
C ALA A 78 -1.82 15.15 12.81
N ARG A 79 -1.46 14.14 12.01
CA ARG A 79 -1.54 14.18 10.55
C ARG A 79 -2.73 13.40 9.96
N VAL A 80 -3.14 12.28 10.58
CA VAL A 80 -4.26 11.46 10.09
C VAL A 80 -5.57 12.25 9.92
N PRO A 81 -5.94 13.21 10.79
CA PRO A 81 -7.16 13.97 10.62
C PRO A 81 -7.28 14.70 9.27
N ASP A 82 -6.17 15.18 8.72
CA ASP A 82 -6.20 15.87 7.41
C ASP A 82 -6.52 14.91 6.28
N VAL A 83 -5.80 13.77 6.17
CA VAL A 83 -6.05 12.80 5.09
C VAL A 83 -7.43 12.17 5.20
N VAL A 84 -7.94 11.94 6.41
CA VAL A 84 -9.28 11.40 6.63
C VAL A 84 -10.34 12.39 6.14
N ARG A 85 -10.27 13.68 6.56
CA ARG A 85 -11.22 14.69 6.10
C ARG A 85 -11.23 14.84 4.58
N ARG A 86 -10.05 14.84 3.94
CA ARG A 86 -9.94 14.92 2.48
C ARG A 86 -10.50 13.67 1.79
N ALA A 87 -10.24 12.48 2.32
CA ALA A 87 -10.80 11.24 1.75
C ALA A 87 -12.32 11.18 1.85
N LEU A 88 -12.89 11.62 2.98
CA LEU A 88 -14.35 11.74 3.15
C LEU A 88 -14.94 12.73 2.15
N ALA A 89 -14.30 13.91 1.99
CA ALA A 89 -14.73 14.91 1.01
C ALA A 89 -14.63 14.40 -0.44
N HIS A 90 -13.57 13.68 -0.81
CA HIS A 90 -13.42 13.06 -2.13
C HIS A 90 -14.52 12.04 -2.43
N ALA A 91 -15.00 11.36 -1.41
CA ALA A 91 -16.05 10.35 -1.53
C ALA A 91 -17.47 10.92 -1.31
N GLU A 92 -17.59 12.23 -1.06
CA GLU A 92 -18.88 12.87 -0.73
C GLU A 92 -19.60 12.12 0.41
N THR A 93 -18.87 11.81 1.49
CA THR A 93 -19.33 10.98 2.61
C THR A 93 -18.96 11.65 3.93
N GLU A 94 -19.83 11.60 4.91
CA GLU A 94 -19.60 12.11 6.25
C GLU A 94 -19.05 11.04 7.20
N ALA A 95 -18.33 11.44 8.25
CA ALA A 95 -17.76 10.51 9.24
C ALA A 95 -18.85 9.62 9.88
N ALA A 96 -20.04 10.16 10.13
CA ALA A 96 -21.17 9.40 10.68
C ALA A 96 -21.76 8.34 9.74
N GLU A 97 -21.40 8.36 8.45
CA GLU A 97 -21.85 7.36 7.47
C GLU A 97 -20.84 6.21 7.28
N ILE A 98 -19.71 6.23 7.99
CA ILE A 98 -18.71 5.17 7.93
C ILE A 98 -19.08 4.04 8.90
N ASP A 99 -19.12 2.82 8.38
CA ASP A 99 -19.49 1.61 9.11
C ASP A 99 -18.29 0.80 9.59
N LEU A 100 -17.16 0.92 8.90
CA LEU A 100 -15.91 0.24 9.22
C LEU A 100 -14.71 1.17 8.97
N ILE A 101 -13.76 1.17 9.91
CA ILE A 101 -12.43 1.75 9.70
C ILE A 101 -11.42 0.60 9.61
N VAL A 102 -10.73 0.48 8.47
CA VAL A 102 -9.55 -0.38 8.30
C VAL A 102 -8.32 0.49 8.50
N TYR A 103 -7.54 0.21 9.53
CA TYR A 103 -6.31 0.93 9.82
C TYR A 103 -5.09 0.08 9.55
N VAL A 104 -4.17 0.61 8.74
CA VAL A 104 -2.96 -0.11 8.31
C VAL A 104 -1.72 0.60 8.82
N SER A 105 -0.85 -0.12 9.48
CA SER A 105 0.53 0.30 9.78
C SER A 105 1.40 -0.89 10.17
N CYS A 106 2.63 -0.92 9.65
CA CYS A 106 3.67 -1.86 10.09
C CYS A 106 4.90 -1.16 10.68
N THR A 107 4.87 0.16 10.81
CA THR A 107 6.03 0.99 11.20
C THR A 107 5.94 1.57 12.61
N GLY A 108 4.82 1.36 13.30
CA GLY A 108 4.61 1.73 14.69
C GLY A 108 3.57 0.85 15.37
N PHE A 109 3.50 0.93 16.69
CA PHE A 109 2.60 0.11 17.50
C PHE A 109 1.77 0.98 18.44
N MET A 110 0.47 0.72 18.45
CA MET A 110 -0.48 1.36 19.38
C MET A 110 -1.50 0.34 19.90
N MET A 111 -1.78 0.39 21.21
CA MET A 111 -2.89 -0.35 21.83
C MET A 111 -3.60 0.56 22.84
N PRO A 112 -4.87 0.94 22.60
CA PRO A 112 -5.69 0.58 21.43
C PRO A 112 -5.14 1.13 20.11
N SER A 113 -5.58 0.53 19.00
CA SER A 113 -5.26 1.02 17.64
C SER A 113 -5.72 2.48 17.48
N LEU A 114 -5.09 3.20 16.55
CA LEU A 114 -5.48 4.58 16.23
C LEU A 114 -6.96 4.73 15.84
N THR A 115 -7.61 3.64 15.38
CA THR A 115 -9.05 3.62 15.08
C THR A 115 -9.92 4.10 16.25
N ALA A 116 -9.59 3.68 17.47
CA ALA A 116 -10.33 4.12 18.65
C ALA A 116 -10.21 5.64 18.89
N TRP A 117 -9.02 6.20 18.66
CA TRP A 117 -8.81 7.64 18.74
C TRP A 117 -9.54 8.39 17.62
N ILE A 118 -9.51 7.89 16.39
CA ILE A 118 -10.24 8.46 15.24
C ILE A 118 -11.73 8.52 15.54
N ILE A 119 -12.32 7.43 16.01
CA ILE A 119 -13.75 7.36 16.36
C ILE A 119 -14.10 8.42 17.41
N ASN A 120 -13.32 8.51 18.48
CA ASN A 120 -13.58 9.42 19.59
C ASN A 120 -13.41 10.91 19.24
N THR A 121 -12.60 11.25 18.24
CA THR A 121 -12.19 12.65 18.02
C THR A 121 -12.65 13.24 16.69
N MET A 122 -13.15 12.42 15.76
CA MET A 122 -13.43 12.89 14.38
C MET A 122 -14.91 12.73 13.97
N GLY A 123 -15.82 12.52 14.94
CA GLY A 123 -17.26 12.50 14.67
C GLY A 123 -17.80 11.19 14.07
N PHE A 124 -17.04 10.12 14.18
CA PHE A 124 -17.53 8.77 13.82
C PHE A 124 -18.51 8.26 14.88
N ARG A 125 -19.40 7.34 14.47
CA ARG A 125 -20.34 6.72 15.39
C ARG A 125 -19.63 5.73 16.33
N PRO A 126 -20.08 5.57 17.59
CA PRO A 126 -19.50 4.57 18.50
C PRO A 126 -19.62 3.12 17.97
N GLU A 127 -20.60 2.84 17.13
CA GLU A 127 -20.84 1.54 16.49
C GLU A 127 -19.93 1.28 15.27
N THR A 128 -19.15 2.26 14.81
CA THR A 128 -18.20 2.07 13.71
C THR A 128 -17.23 0.95 14.04
N ARG A 129 -17.22 -0.08 13.21
CA ARG A 129 -16.35 -1.26 13.38
C ARG A 129 -14.89 -0.90 13.15
N GLN A 130 -13.99 -1.67 13.75
CA GLN A 130 -12.55 -1.45 13.71
C GLN A 130 -11.83 -2.69 13.19
N LEU A 131 -10.96 -2.53 12.20
CA LEU A 131 -10.12 -3.59 11.65
C LEU A 131 -8.67 -3.09 11.50
N PRO A 132 -7.82 -3.22 12.53
CA PRO A 132 -6.41 -2.93 12.40
C PRO A 132 -5.67 -4.07 11.68
N ILE A 133 -4.80 -3.72 10.70
CA ILE A 133 -3.91 -4.63 9.97
C ILE A 133 -2.48 -4.17 10.23
N ALA A 134 -1.70 -4.95 10.98
CA ALA A 134 -0.36 -4.55 11.43
C ALA A 134 0.79 -5.35 10.82
N GLN A 135 0.60 -6.62 10.45
CA GLN A 135 1.68 -7.55 10.11
C GLN A 135 1.75 -7.94 8.62
N LEU A 136 0.99 -7.32 7.74
CA LEU A 136 1.06 -7.59 6.30
C LEU A 136 2.02 -6.66 5.54
N GLY A 137 2.69 -5.74 6.23
CA GLY A 137 3.68 -4.83 5.63
C GLY A 137 3.16 -4.13 4.38
N CYS A 138 3.94 -4.15 3.31
CA CYS A 138 3.59 -3.48 2.05
C CYS A 138 2.36 -4.07 1.33
N ALA A 139 1.99 -5.35 1.57
CA ALA A 139 0.78 -5.94 1.01
C ALA A 139 -0.50 -5.38 1.65
N ALA A 140 -0.38 -4.79 2.84
CA ALA A 140 -1.53 -4.38 3.64
C ALA A 140 -2.43 -3.32 2.99
N GLY A 141 -1.90 -2.51 2.06
CA GLY A 141 -2.72 -1.59 1.26
C GLY A 141 -3.72 -2.33 0.36
N GLY A 142 -3.26 -3.35 -0.35
CA GLY A 142 -4.12 -4.25 -1.13
C GLY A 142 -5.08 -5.04 -0.24
N ALA A 143 -4.58 -5.58 0.90
CA ALA A 143 -5.41 -6.30 1.86
C ALA A 143 -6.55 -5.42 2.41
N ALA A 144 -6.29 -4.15 2.71
CA ALA A 144 -7.30 -3.23 3.19
C ALA A 144 -8.40 -3.00 2.14
N ILE A 145 -8.03 -2.87 0.87
CA ILE A 145 -8.97 -2.75 -0.26
C ILE A 145 -9.82 -4.03 -0.36
N ASN A 146 -9.19 -5.22 -0.30
CA ASN A 146 -9.87 -6.50 -0.35
C ASN A 146 -10.85 -6.67 0.83
N ARG A 147 -10.43 -6.35 2.06
CA ARG A 147 -11.33 -6.41 3.24
C ARG A 147 -12.47 -5.41 3.17
N ALA A 148 -12.24 -4.22 2.62
CA ALA A 148 -13.30 -3.24 2.39
C ALA A 148 -14.32 -3.74 1.36
N HIS A 149 -13.85 -4.34 0.25
CA HIS A 149 -14.71 -4.96 -0.74
C HIS A 149 -15.55 -6.09 -0.15
N ASP A 150 -14.91 -7.04 0.57
CA ASP A 150 -15.60 -8.16 1.22
C ASP A 150 -16.67 -7.67 2.21
N PHE A 151 -16.36 -6.62 2.99
CA PHE A 151 -17.29 -6.01 3.93
C PHE A 151 -18.49 -5.40 3.21
N CYS A 152 -18.27 -4.63 2.15
CA CYS A 152 -19.35 -4.03 1.37
C CYS A 152 -20.22 -5.10 0.66
N ARG A 153 -19.63 -6.24 0.26
CA ARG A 153 -20.41 -7.38 -0.26
C ARG A 153 -21.29 -8.02 0.80
N ALA A 154 -20.76 -8.18 2.02
CA ALA A 154 -21.51 -8.74 3.15
C ALA A 154 -22.60 -7.79 3.70
N TYR A 155 -22.34 -6.47 3.60
CA TYR A 155 -23.22 -5.40 4.09
C TYR A 155 -23.43 -4.36 2.97
N PRO A 156 -24.33 -4.65 2.00
CA PRO A 156 -24.58 -3.73 0.88
C PRO A 156 -25.04 -2.35 1.36
N GLY A 157 -24.46 -1.30 0.78
CA GLY A 157 -24.71 0.09 1.16
C GLY A 157 -23.83 0.63 2.28
N SER A 158 -23.00 -0.19 2.92
CA SER A 158 -22.02 0.26 3.92
C SER A 158 -20.87 1.03 3.29
N ASN A 159 -20.29 1.97 4.05
CA ASN A 159 -19.09 2.70 3.66
C ASN A 159 -17.91 2.30 4.57
N VAL A 160 -16.75 2.10 3.96
CA VAL A 160 -15.51 1.72 4.65
C VAL A 160 -14.46 2.80 4.46
N LEU A 161 -13.92 3.31 5.56
CA LEU A 161 -12.74 4.16 5.55
C LEU A 161 -11.49 3.32 5.72
N ILE A 162 -10.56 3.41 4.78
CA ILE A 162 -9.21 2.86 4.89
C ILE A 162 -8.26 3.99 5.29
N VAL A 163 -7.40 3.76 6.27
CA VAL A 163 -6.34 4.69 6.69
C VAL A 163 -5.03 3.93 6.76
N SER A 164 -4.03 4.37 6.02
CA SER A 164 -2.66 3.87 6.11
C SER A 164 -1.75 4.95 6.68
N CYS A 165 -0.92 4.58 7.66
CA CYS A 165 0.02 5.47 8.31
C CYS A 165 1.38 4.77 8.43
N GLU A 166 2.31 5.12 7.53
CA GLU A 166 3.62 4.49 7.45
C GLU A 166 4.74 5.51 7.60
N PHE A 167 5.44 5.41 8.73
CA PHE A 167 6.64 6.21 9.02
C PHE A 167 7.86 5.28 9.06
N CYS A 168 8.26 4.81 7.87
CA CYS A 168 9.35 3.85 7.70
C CYS A 168 10.68 4.39 8.25
N SER A 169 10.89 5.71 8.23
CA SER A 169 12.08 6.34 8.79
C SER A 169 12.26 6.08 10.29
N LEU A 170 11.18 5.85 11.03
CA LEU A 170 11.24 5.50 12.45
C LEU A 170 11.72 4.06 12.70
N CYS A 171 11.79 3.23 11.65
CA CYS A 171 12.33 1.87 11.72
C CYS A 171 13.83 1.81 11.39
N TYR A 172 14.48 2.92 11.09
CA TYR A 172 15.92 2.98 10.82
C TYR A 172 16.73 2.42 12.01
N GLN A 173 17.71 1.53 11.71
CA GLN A 173 18.58 0.93 12.71
C GLN A 173 20.05 1.20 12.34
N PRO A 174 20.76 2.05 13.07
CA PRO A 174 22.16 2.41 12.76
C PRO A 174 23.14 1.24 12.89
N THR A 175 22.76 0.20 13.64
CA THR A 175 23.57 -1.02 13.84
C THR A 175 23.41 -2.05 12.74
N ASP A 176 22.41 -1.89 11.85
CA ASP A 176 22.13 -2.84 10.78
C ASP A 176 22.94 -2.49 9.54
N ILE A 177 24.09 -3.14 9.40
CA ILE A 177 25.07 -2.90 8.33
C ILE A 177 24.97 -3.90 7.17
N GLY A 178 23.98 -4.81 7.18
CA GLY A 178 23.77 -5.72 6.06
C GLY A 178 23.34 -4.98 4.79
N VAL A 179 23.74 -5.48 3.62
CA VAL A 179 23.45 -4.83 2.32
C VAL A 179 21.97 -4.54 2.13
N GLY A 180 21.10 -5.48 2.52
CA GLY A 180 19.63 -5.31 2.45
C GLY A 180 19.12 -4.15 3.32
N SER A 181 19.61 -4.04 4.56
CA SER A 181 19.25 -2.94 5.48
C SER A 181 19.77 -1.59 4.96
N LEU A 182 21.02 -1.57 4.48
CA LEU A 182 21.60 -0.33 3.92
C LEU A 182 20.91 0.12 2.63
N LEU A 183 20.48 -0.82 1.78
CA LEU A 183 19.64 -0.52 0.62
C LEU A 183 18.29 0.07 1.07
N SER A 184 17.66 -0.54 2.07
CA SER A 184 16.37 -0.10 2.60
C SER A 184 16.41 1.33 3.13
N ASN A 185 17.54 1.73 3.75
CA ASN A 185 17.76 3.11 4.21
C ASN A 185 17.78 4.13 3.06
N GLY A 186 18.03 3.70 1.83
CA GLY A 186 17.97 4.54 0.61
C GLY A 186 16.65 4.41 -0.17
N LEU A 187 15.77 3.49 0.22
CA LEU A 187 14.57 3.13 -0.52
C LEU A 187 13.28 3.64 0.14
N PHE A 188 13.13 3.43 1.45
CA PHE A 188 11.89 3.70 2.16
C PHE A 188 11.68 5.18 2.47
N GLY A 189 10.42 5.64 2.34
CA GLY A 189 9.94 6.96 2.72
C GLY A 189 8.69 6.88 3.62
N ASP A 190 8.25 8.01 4.12
CA ASP A 190 7.10 8.14 5.01
C ASP A 190 5.91 8.74 4.28
N ALA A 191 4.73 8.21 4.54
CA ALA A 191 3.48 8.75 4.02
C ALA A 191 2.27 8.32 4.87
N LEU A 192 1.20 9.08 4.72
CA LEU A 192 -0.14 8.73 5.19
C LEU A 192 -1.08 8.73 3.99
N SER A 193 -2.04 7.83 4.00
CA SER A 193 -3.12 7.84 3.03
C SER A 193 -4.45 7.49 3.68
N ALA A 194 -5.53 7.99 3.08
CA ALA A 194 -6.87 7.53 3.41
C ALA A 194 -7.70 7.42 2.14
N ALA A 195 -8.62 6.45 2.10
CA ALA A 195 -9.55 6.26 1.00
C ALA A 195 -10.89 5.75 1.55
N VAL A 196 -11.98 6.12 0.89
CA VAL A 196 -13.29 5.56 1.18
C VAL A 196 -13.64 4.53 0.11
N VAL A 197 -14.13 3.36 0.54
CA VAL A 197 -14.82 2.40 -0.31
C VAL A 197 -16.31 2.54 -0.02
N ARG A 198 -17.07 3.00 -1.01
CA ARG A 198 -18.52 3.14 -0.91
C ARG A 198 -19.20 1.85 -1.37
N GLY A 199 -20.12 1.33 -0.57
CA GLY A 199 -20.92 0.15 -0.97
C GLY A 199 -21.88 0.43 -2.12
N GLN A 200 -22.23 1.70 -2.35
CA GLN A 200 -23.09 2.14 -3.46
C GLN A 200 -22.64 3.50 -3.98
N GLY A 201 -22.66 3.64 -5.30
CA GLY A 201 -22.29 4.88 -5.97
C GLY A 201 -20.80 5.24 -5.82
N GLY A 202 -20.47 6.52 -6.08
CA GLY A 202 -19.12 7.05 -6.03
C GLY A 202 -18.40 7.01 -7.39
N THR A 203 -17.36 7.87 -7.51
CA THR A 203 -16.46 7.90 -8.67
C THR A 203 -15.16 7.23 -8.30
N GLY A 204 -14.67 6.32 -9.14
CA GLY A 204 -13.41 5.61 -8.93
C GLY A 204 -13.42 4.18 -9.46
N MET A 205 -12.63 3.31 -8.88
CA MET A 205 -12.58 1.90 -9.27
C MET A 205 -13.68 1.11 -8.57
N ARG A 206 -14.64 0.63 -9.34
CA ARG A 206 -15.65 -0.31 -8.88
C ARG A 206 -15.00 -1.68 -8.75
N LEU A 207 -14.94 -2.16 -7.51
CA LEU A 207 -14.30 -3.45 -7.17
C LEU A 207 -15.26 -4.60 -7.52
N GLU A 208 -14.78 -5.54 -8.33
CA GLU A 208 -15.60 -6.63 -8.86
C GLU A 208 -15.15 -8.00 -8.34
N ARG A 209 -13.84 -8.22 -8.25
CA ARG A 209 -13.25 -9.44 -7.68
C ARG A 209 -11.96 -9.11 -6.94
N ASN A 210 -11.68 -9.88 -5.91
CA ASN A 210 -10.40 -9.83 -5.21
C ASN A 210 -9.83 -11.23 -4.96
N GLY A 211 -8.55 -11.28 -4.60
CA GLY A 211 -7.84 -12.49 -4.22
C GLY A 211 -6.65 -12.20 -3.34
N SER A 212 -6.29 -13.19 -2.54
CA SER A 212 -5.10 -13.18 -1.70
C SER A 212 -4.28 -14.44 -2.00
N HIS A 213 -2.98 -14.29 -2.16
CA HIS A 213 -2.07 -15.39 -2.42
C HIS A 213 -0.80 -15.25 -1.58
N LEU A 214 -0.40 -16.33 -0.93
CA LEU A 214 0.87 -16.47 -0.23
C LEU A 214 1.72 -17.50 -0.99
N VAL A 215 2.94 -17.12 -1.38
CA VAL A 215 3.90 -18.08 -1.93
C VAL A 215 4.42 -18.95 -0.79
N PRO A 216 4.25 -20.28 -0.85
CA PRO A 216 4.70 -21.18 0.22
C PRO A 216 6.19 -21.07 0.51
N ASP A 217 6.61 -21.30 1.75
CA ASP A 217 7.99 -21.39 2.22
C ASP A 217 8.82 -20.10 1.96
N THR A 218 8.19 -18.92 2.07
CA THR A 218 8.84 -17.62 1.82
C THR A 218 8.67 -16.62 2.97
N GLU A 219 8.20 -17.05 4.14
CA GLU A 219 7.93 -16.21 5.30
C GLU A 219 9.17 -15.48 5.83
N ASP A 220 10.37 -16.01 5.59
CA ASP A 220 11.64 -15.43 6.00
C ASP A 220 12.29 -14.49 4.96
N TRP A 221 11.70 -14.35 3.75
CA TRP A 221 12.32 -13.55 2.67
C TRP A 221 12.21 -12.05 2.91
N ILE A 222 11.10 -11.59 3.48
CA ILE A 222 10.91 -10.22 3.96
C ILE A 222 10.30 -10.32 5.35
N SER A 223 11.00 -9.82 6.36
CA SER A 223 10.54 -9.93 7.74
C SER A 223 11.05 -8.80 8.62
N TYR A 224 10.51 -8.70 9.83
CA TYR A 224 11.08 -7.92 10.93
C TYR A 224 11.58 -8.85 12.04
N ALA A 225 12.80 -8.59 12.51
CA ALA A 225 13.22 -9.02 13.84
C ALA A 225 12.88 -7.92 14.84
N VAL A 226 12.09 -8.24 15.86
CA VAL A 226 11.79 -7.30 16.95
C VAL A 226 12.86 -7.46 18.02
N ARG A 227 13.55 -6.35 18.38
CA ARG A 227 14.60 -6.28 19.40
C ARG A 227 14.35 -5.10 20.33
N ASP A 228 15.18 -4.92 21.36
CA ASP A 228 15.09 -3.81 22.30
C ASP A 228 15.17 -2.43 21.62
N THR A 229 15.85 -2.36 20.47
CA THR A 229 15.96 -1.15 19.64
C THR A 229 14.78 -0.95 18.68
N GLY A 230 13.86 -1.90 18.55
CA GLY A 230 12.67 -1.82 17.71
C GLY A 230 12.64 -2.83 16.58
N PHE A 231 12.08 -2.41 15.44
CA PHE A 231 11.94 -3.25 14.24
C PHE A 231 13.22 -3.23 13.42
N HIS A 232 13.77 -4.42 13.13
CA HIS A 232 14.94 -4.62 12.28
C HIS A 232 14.49 -5.28 10.98
N PHE A 233 14.56 -4.55 9.88
CA PHE A 233 14.13 -5.02 8.58
C PHE A 233 15.13 -6.03 7.99
N LEU A 234 14.63 -7.18 7.62
CA LEU A 234 15.39 -8.27 6.99
C LEU A 234 14.89 -8.47 5.57
N LEU A 235 15.82 -8.47 4.61
CA LEU A 235 15.54 -8.63 3.18
C LEU A 235 16.45 -9.71 2.61
N ASP A 236 15.87 -10.82 2.17
CA ASP A 236 16.59 -11.91 1.51
C ASP A 236 16.96 -11.52 0.06
N LYS A 237 18.09 -12.03 -0.40
CA LYS A 237 18.58 -11.83 -1.77
C LYS A 237 17.69 -12.43 -2.86
N ARG A 238 16.77 -13.35 -2.50
CA ARG A 238 15.80 -13.98 -3.42
C ARG A 238 14.62 -13.09 -3.77
N VAL A 239 14.32 -12.08 -2.96
CA VAL A 239 13.16 -11.17 -3.16
C VAL A 239 13.08 -10.55 -4.56
N PRO A 240 14.18 -10.13 -5.23
CA PRO A 240 14.09 -9.60 -6.58
C PRO A 240 13.53 -10.55 -7.65
N GLY A 241 13.43 -11.85 -7.40
CA GLY A 241 12.85 -12.83 -8.33
C GLY A 241 11.39 -13.19 -8.07
N THR A 242 10.72 -12.53 -7.13
CA THR A 242 9.37 -12.93 -6.68
C THR A 242 8.28 -12.73 -7.72
N MET A 243 8.47 -11.84 -8.68
CA MET A 243 7.45 -11.58 -9.71
C MET A 243 7.26 -12.74 -10.70
N GLU A 244 8.26 -13.60 -10.87
CA GLU A 244 8.10 -14.85 -11.61
C GLU A 244 7.01 -15.75 -11.01
N MET A 245 6.89 -15.74 -9.67
CA MET A 245 5.89 -16.52 -8.94
C MET A 245 4.54 -15.80 -8.83
N LEU A 246 4.55 -14.46 -8.76
CA LEU A 246 3.34 -13.68 -8.50
C LEU A 246 2.64 -13.20 -9.78
N ALA A 247 3.34 -13.02 -10.90
CA ALA A 247 2.70 -12.61 -12.16
C ALA A 247 1.63 -13.61 -12.63
N PRO A 248 1.84 -14.95 -12.56
CA PRO A 248 0.78 -15.91 -12.85
C PRO A 248 -0.46 -15.75 -11.96
N VAL A 249 -0.29 -15.41 -10.68
CA VAL A 249 -1.42 -15.17 -9.75
C VAL A 249 -2.27 -13.98 -10.19
N LEU A 250 -1.65 -12.91 -10.68
CA LEU A 250 -2.37 -11.77 -11.23
C LEU A 250 -3.12 -12.16 -12.51
N GLN A 251 -2.46 -12.91 -13.40
CA GLN A 251 -3.06 -13.43 -14.63
C GLN A 251 -4.28 -14.30 -14.31
N ASP A 252 -4.13 -15.28 -13.40
CA ASP A 252 -5.21 -16.19 -13.03
C ASP A 252 -6.43 -15.45 -12.47
N LEU A 253 -6.22 -14.40 -11.65
CA LEU A 253 -7.34 -13.62 -11.10
C LEU A 253 -8.09 -12.85 -12.20
N VAL A 254 -7.37 -12.29 -13.17
CA VAL A 254 -7.94 -11.59 -14.33
C VAL A 254 -8.72 -12.57 -15.20
N ASP A 255 -8.14 -13.74 -15.50
CA ASP A 255 -8.76 -14.79 -16.33
C ASP A 255 -10.01 -15.37 -15.65
N LEU A 256 -9.98 -15.57 -14.32
CA LEU A 256 -11.14 -16.01 -13.51
C LEU A 256 -12.28 -14.99 -13.53
N HIS A 257 -11.98 -13.73 -13.80
CA HIS A 257 -13.00 -12.69 -13.97
C HIS A 257 -13.53 -12.63 -15.42
N GLY A 258 -12.95 -13.40 -16.32
CA GLY A 258 -13.30 -13.43 -17.75
C GLY A 258 -12.64 -12.30 -18.55
N TRP A 259 -11.63 -11.64 -17.99
CA TRP A 259 -10.84 -10.60 -18.67
C TRP A 259 -9.49 -11.13 -19.13
N SER A 260 -8.74 -10.31 -19.85
CA SER A 260 -7.40 -10.61 -20.34
C SER A 260 -6.44 -9.50 -19.91
N VAL A 261 -5.27 -9.85 -19.37
CA VAL A 261 -4.27 -8.88 -18.91
C VAL A 261 -3.86 -7.88 -20.01
N PRO A 262 -3.64 -8.28 -21.28
CA PRO A 262 -3.32 -7.34 -22.35
C PRO A 262 -4.43 -6.32 -22.67
N ASP A 263 -5.68 -6.63 -22.33
CA ASP A 263 -6.84 -5.77 -22.62
C ASP A 263 -7.15 -4.79 -21.47
N MET A 264 -6.42 -4.88 -20.36
CA MET A 264 -6.63 -3.99 -19.22
C MET A 264 -6.07 -2.59 -19.47
N ASP A 265 -6.77 -1.57 -18.98
CA ASP A 265 -6.47 -0.15 -19.23
C ASP A 265 -5.47 0.45 -18.23
N PHE A 266 -5.43 -0.05 -16.98
CA PHE A 266 -4.53 0.47 -15.97
C PHE A 266 -4.13 -0.55 -14.89
N PHE A 267 -2.91 -0.39 -14.37
CA PHE A 267 -2.36 -1.17 -13.27
C PHE A 267 -1.85 -0.25 -12.18
N ILE A 268 -2.33 -0.48 -10.95
CA ILE A 268 -1.89 0.19 -9.73
C ILE A 268 -1.26 -0.86 -8.83
N VAL A 269 0.08 -0.91 -8.80
CA VAL A 269 0.77 -1.97 -8.09
C VAL A 269 1.77 -1.41 -7.07
N HIS A 270 1.99 -2.15 -5.99
CA HIS A 270 3.03 -1.82 -5.04
C HIS A 270 4.41 -1.88 -5.70
N ALA A 271 5.11 -0.75 -5.71
CA ALA A 271 6.46 -0.62 -6.24
C ALA A 271 7.49 -0.78 -5.11
N GLY A 272 7.84 -2.00 -4.74
CA GLY A 272 8.89 -2.29 -3.75
C GLY A 272 10.29 -1.91 -4.21
N GLY A 273 10.46 -1.69 -5.52
CA GLY A 273 11.68 -1.28 -6.21
C GLY A 273 11.46 -1.32 -7.73
N PRO A 274 12.34 -0.71 -8.55
CA PRO A 274 12.14 -0.63 -10.00
C PRO A 274 12.08 -2.02 -10.66
N ARG A 275 12.87 -2.97 -10.17
CA ARG A 275 12.92 -4.32 -10.71
C ARG A 275 11.58 -5.06 -10.62
N ILE A 276 10.80 -4.84 -9.54
CA ILE A 276 9.45 -5.42 -9.43
C ILE A 276 8.57 -5.01 -10.60
N LEU A 277 8.62 -3.72 -10.97
CA LEU A 277 7.84 -3.19 -12.09
C LEU A 277 8.36 -3.67 -13.44
N ASP A 278 9.69 -3.81 -13.59
CA ASP A 278 10.32 -4.31 -14.82
C ASP A 278 10.01 -5.81 -15.03
N ASP A 279 10.08 -6.61 -13.95
CA ASP A 279 9.73 -8.03 -13.97
C ASP A 279 8.24 -8.23 -14.28
N LEU A 280 7.33 -7.39 -13.73
CA LEU A 280 5.90 -7.42 -14.09
C LEU A 280 5.68 -7.09 -15.58
N CYS A 281 6.37 -6.08 -16.13
CA CYS A 281 6.33 -5.81 -17.56
C CYS A 281 6.72 -7.05 -18.38
N HIS A 282 7.80 -7.72 -17.96
CA HIS A 282 8.31 -8.90 -18.64
C HIS A 282 7.35 -10.09 -18.57
N PHE A 283 6.94 -10.48 -17.37
CA PHE A 283 6.14 -11.70 -17.15
C PHE A 283 4.68 -11.57 -17.60
N LEU A 284 4.11 -10.36 -17.54
CA LEU A 284 2.76 -10.08 -18.02
C LEU A 284 2.73 -9.61 -19.49
N ASN A 285 3.91 -9.49 -20.14
CA ASN A 285 4.06 -8.96 -21.49
C ASN A 285 3.37 -7.60 -21.69
N LEU A 286 3.59 -6.69 -20.72
CA LEU A 286 3.01 -5.35 -20.73
C LEU A 286 4.06 -4.28 -20.97
N PRO A 287 3.72 -3.17 -21.66
CA PRO A 287 4.62 -2.05 -21.83
C PRO A 287 4.83 -1.28 -20.50
N PRO A 288 6.00 -0.66 -20.28
CA PRO A 288 6.33 0.04 -19.02
C PRO A 288 5.36 1.14 -18.61
N GLU A 289 4.66 1.74 -19.57
CA GLU A 289 3.68 2.81 -19.37
C GLU A 289 2.47 2.37 -18.54
N MET A 290 2.16 1.08 -18.54
CA MET A 290 1.07 0.52 -17.73
C MET A 290 1.30 0.69 -16.23
N PHE A 291 2.56 0.80 -15.79
CA PHE A 291 2.95 0.99 -14.41
C PHE A 291 3.44 2.41 -14.08
N ARG A 292 3.15 3.40 -14.94
CA ARG A 292 3.66 4.78 -14.81
C ARG A 292 3.37 5.43 -13.47
N TYR A 293 2.19 5.22 -12.88
CA TYR A 293 1.81 5.81 -11.59
C TYR A 293 2.59 5.20 -10.43
N SER A 294 2.76 3.87 -10.44
CA SER A 294 3.58 3.17 -9.45
C SER A 294 5.06 3.56 -9.56
N ARG A 295 5.57 3.75 -10.79
CA ARG A 295 6.94 4.27 -11.02
C ARG A 295 7.10 5.70 -10.52
N ALA A 296 6.13 6.58 -10.79
CA ALA A 296 6.16 7.96 -10.31
C ALA A 296 6.15 8.02 -8.78
N THR A 297 5.31 7.22 -8.11
CA THR A 297 5.31 7.09 -6.65
C THR A 297 6.69 6.69 -6.13
N LEU A 298 7.29 5.63 -6.68
CA LEU A 298 8.62 5.16 -6.28
C LEU A 298 9.70 6.24 -6.49
N THR A 299 9.67 6.91 -7.63
CA THR A 299 10.66 7.94 -7.99
C THR A 299 10.60 9.15 -7.05
N GLU A 300 9.40 9.62 -6.73
CA GLU A 300 9.21 10.89 -6.03
C GLU A 300 9.05 10.74 -4.52
N ARG A 301 8.67 9.54 -4.03
CA ARG A 301 8.37 9.30 -2.61
C ARG A 301 9.15 8.14 -2.01
N GLY A 302 9.79 7.31 -2.85
CA GLY A 302 10.37 6.03 -2.45
C GLY A 302 9.30 4.97 -2.19
N ASN A 303 9.70 3.89 -1.53
CA ASN A 303 8.77 2.88 -1.06
C ASN A 303 8.08 3.38 0.23
N ILE A 304 6.85 3.80 0.13
CA ILE A 304 5.99 4.25 1.24
C ILE A 304 5.08 3.13 1.76
N ALA A 305 5.59 1.90 1.73
CA ALA A 305 4.95 0.67 2.23
C ALA A 305 3.48 0.51 1.75
N SER A 306 2.53 0.31 2.66
CA SER A 306 1.11 0.09 2.34
C SER A 306 0.43 1.30 1.66
N SER A 307 0.99 2.49 1.75
CA SER A 307 0.47 3.70 1.09
C SER A 307 0.76 3.79 -0.41
N VAL A 308 1.67 2.95 -0.97
CA VAL A 308 2.07 3.00 -2.38
C VAL A 308 0.87 2.88 -3.33
N VAL A 309 -0.02 1.91 -3.11
CA VAL A 309 -1.17 1.69 -4.00
C VAL A 309 -2.16 2.84 -3.96
N PHE A 310 -2.31 3.51 -2.82
CA PHE A 310 -3.17 4.68 -2.70
C PHE A 310 -2.57 5.91 -3.38
N ASP A 311 -1.24 6.14 -3.26
CA ASP A 311 -0.57 7.23 -3.95
C ASP A 311 -0.62 7.05 -5.48
N ALA A 312 -0.32 5.85 -5.95
CA ALA A 312 -0.39 5.54 -7.38
C ALA A 312 -1.83 5.69 -7.93
N LEU A 313 -2.84 5.28 -7.16
CA LEU A 313 -4.25 5.49 -7.54
C LEU A 313 -4.63 6.98 -7.53
N ALA A 314 -4.17 7.75 -6.53
CA ALA A 314 -4.42 9.20 -6.49
C ALA A 314 -3.86 9.91 -7.73
N ARG A 315 -2.67 9.50 -8.22
CA ARG A 315 -2.07 10.01 -9.45
C ARG A 315 -2.91 9.72 -10.70
N LEU A 316 -3.53 8.53 -10.77
CA LEU A 316 -4.49 8.24 -11.84
C LEU A 316 -5.68 9.21 -11.80
N PHE A 317 -6.20 9.53 -10.60
CA PHE A 317 -7.25 10.55 -10.46
C PHE A 317 -6.77 11.95 -10.85
N ASP A 318 -5.52 12.31 -10.52
CA ASP A 318 -4.93 13.61 -10.86
C ASP A 318 -4.77 13.80 -12.37
N ASP A 319 -4.56 12.72 -13.12
CA ASP A 319 -4.56 12.68 -14.59
C ASP A 319 -5.98 12.67 -15.21
N GLY A 320 -7.03 12.89 -14.40
CA GLY A 320 -8.42 12.91 -14.85
C GLY A 320 -9.14 11.56 -14.76
N GLY A 321 -8.54 10.56 -14.14
CA GLY A 321 -9.07 9.21 -13.99
C GLY A 321 -9.02 8.39 -15.28
N ALA A 322 -9.60 7.18 -15.24
CA ALA A 322 -9.71 6.33 -16.42
C ALA A 322 -11.03 6.60 -17.20
N ALA A 323 -11.18 6.00 -18.37
CA ALA A 323 -12.43 6.03 -19.12
C ALA A 323 -13.53 5.29 -18.35
N GLU A 324 -14.81 5.62 -18.61
CA GLU A 324 -15.93 4.84 -18.07
C GLU A 324 -15.80 3.38 -18.47
N ALA A 325 -15.99 2.47 -17.52
CA ALA A 325 -15.83 1.02 -17.68
C ALA A 325 -14.40 0.52 -18.04
N ALA A 326 -13.39 1.39 -17.99
CA ALA A 326 -12.00 0.99 -18.15
C ALA A 326 -11.62 -0.07 -17.12
N GLN A 327 -11.00 -1.18 -17.57
CA GLN A 327 -10.64 -2.31 -16.72
C GLN A 327 -9.32 -2.06 -16.01
N GLY A 328 -9.26 -2.33 -14.72
CA GLY A 328 -8.08 -2.07 -13.91
C GLY A 328 -7.76 -3.15 -12.89
N LEU A 329 -6.48 -3.19 -12.49
CA LEU A 329 -5.96 -4.06 -11.45
C LEU A 329 -5.22 -3.25 -10.39
N ILE A 330 -5.49 -3.55 -9.12
CA ILE A 330 -4.72 -3.06 -7.98
C ILE A 330 -4.05 -4.26 -7.30
N ALA A 331 -2.73 -4.19 -7.04
CA ALA A 331 -2.03 -5.25 -6.32
C ALA A 331 -1.06 -4.70 -5.27
N GLY A 332 -1.19 -5.17 -4.04
CA GLY A 332 -0.23 -5.01 -2.96
C GLY A 332 0.67 -6.23 -2.87
N PHE A 333 1.99 -6.04 -2.77
CA PHE A 333 2.96 -7.10 -2.54
C PHE A 333 3.70 -6.87 -1.23
N GLY A 334 3.96 -7.92 -0.47
CA GLY A 334 4.57 -7.76 0.86
C GLY A 334 5.21 -9.01 1.47
N PRO A 335 5.51 -8.94 2.77
CA PRO A 335 6.14 -10.01 3.53
C PRO A 335 5.44 -11.35 3.39
N GLY A 336 6.22 -12.44 3.57
CA GLY A 336 5.75 -13.79 3.30
C GLY A 336 5.49 -14.02 1.81
N ILE A 337 6.04 -13.15 0.95
CA ILE A 337 5.76 -13.04 -0.49
C ILE A 337 4.27 -13.20 -0.76
N THR A 338 3.54 -12.23 -0.22
CA THR A 338 2.09 -12.16 -0.33
C THR A 338 1.69 -11.22 -1.45
N ALA A 339 0.68 -11.58 -2.23
CA ALA A 339 -0.04 -10.71 -3.14
C ALA A 339 -1.50 -10.55 -2.68
N GLU A 340 -1.95 -9.32 -2.58
CA GLU A 340 -3.34 -8.93 -2.35
C GLU A 340 -3.82 -8.17 -3.57
N VAL A 341 -4.75 -8.74 -4.33
CA VAL A 341 -5.10 -8.29 -5.67
C VAL A 341 -6.59 -8.00 -5.75
N ALA A 342 -6.95 -6.92 -6.43
CA ALA A 342 -8.32 -6.60 -6.77
C ALA A 342 -8.40 -6.22 -8.26
N VAL A 343 -9.44 -6.68 -8.95
CA VAL A 343 -9.81 -6.25 -10.30
C VAL A 343 -11.16 -5.55 -10.28
N GLY A 344 -11.34 -4.63 -11.21
CA GLY A 344 -12.58 -3.87 -11.30
C GLY A 344 -12.57 -2.89 -12.46
N SER A 345 -13.69 -2.23 -12.65
CA SER A 345 -13.89 -1.26 -13.73
C SER A 345 -14.02 0.16 -13.19
N TRP A 346 -13.65 1.14 -13.99
CA TRP A 346 -13.75 2.55 -13.61
C TRP A 346 -15.19 3.07 -13.74
N ALA A 347 -15.67 3.75 -12.72
CA ALA A 347 -16.96 4.45 -12.70
C ALA A 347 -16.75 5.94 -12.56
N LYS A 348 -17.25 6.75 -13.50
CA LYS A 348 -17.20 8.24 -13.45
C LYS A 348 -18.37 8.87 -12.74
N HIS A 349 -19.51 8.21 -12.80
CA HIS A 349 -20.72 8.65 -12.10
C HIS A 349 -21.34 7.41 -11.45
N GLY A 350 -21.77 7.52 -10.20
CA GLY A 350 -22.49 6.45 -9.55
C GLY A 350 -23.66 6.01 -10.43
N LEU A 351 -23.69 4.75 -10.87
CA LEU A 351 -24.86 4.19 -11.53
C LEU A 351 -26.04 4.31 -10.58
N PRO A 352 -27.24 4.72 -11.07
CA PRO A 352 -28.46 4.63 -10.28
C PRO A 352 -28.66 3.19 -9.79
N ALA A 353 -29.26 3.02 -8.62
CA ALA A 353 -29.48 1.75 -7.94
C ALA A 353 -30.28 0.69 -8.73
N ASP A 354 -30.77 1.02 -9.92
CA ASP A 354 -31.70 0.21 -10.71
C ASP A 354 -31.04 -0.80 -11.67
N ASP A 355 -29.72 -0.79 -11.84
CA ASP A 355 -29.01 -1.69 -12.77
C ASP A 355 -28.40 -2.95 -12.10
N VAL A 356 -28.89 -3.28 -10.90
CA VAL A 356 -28.57 -4.56 -10.25
C VAL A 356 -29.56 -5.63 -10.75
N ARG A 357 -29.55 -5.94 -12.05
CA ARG A 357 -30.23 -7.08 -12.60
C ARG A 357 -29.24 -8.14 -13.08
N ASP A 358 -29.32 -9.30 -12.43
CA ASP A 358 -28.91 -10.61 -12.93
C ASP A 358 -27.41 -10.95 -13.11
N LEU A 359 -26.58 -10.68 -12.08
CA LEU A 359 -25.31 -11.44 -11.96
C LEU A 359 -25.35 -12.54 -10.88
N ASP A 360 -26.35 -12.55 -10.01
CA ASP A 360 -26.50 -13.58 -8.95
C ASP A 360 -26.96 -14.95 -9.49
N ALA A 361 -27.34 -15.05 -10.76
CA ALA A 361 -27.81 -16.30 -11.35
C ALA A 361 -26.71 -17.25 -11.83
N LEU A 362 -25.44 -16.80 -11.91
CA LEU A 362 -24.34 -17.60 -12.44
C LEU A 362 -23.44 -18.27 -11.37
N GLU A 363 -23.59 -17.92 -10.10
CA GLU A 363 -22.70 -18.44 -9.02
C GLU A 363 -23.20 -19.70 -8.30
N LEU A 364 -24.38 -20.27 -8.64
CA LEU A 364 -24.91 -21.44 -7.92
C LEU A 364 -24.61 -22.81 -8.57
N THR A 365 -23.81 -22.88 -9.64
CA THR A 365 -23.51 -24.16 -10.33
C THR A 365 -22.01 -24.42 -10.51
N GLY A 366 -21.18 -24.24 -9.53
CA GLY A 366 -19.73 -24.51 -9.66
C GLY A 366 -19.05 -24.88 -8.34
N GLY A 367 -19.66 -25.75 -7.55
CA GLY A 367 -18.97 -26.39 -6.43
C GLY A 367 -17.98 -27.44 -6.96
N VAL A 368 -16.72 -27.08 -7.20
CA VAL A 368 -15.66 -28.06 -7.43
C VAL A 368 -15.03 -28.40 -6.09
N ALA A 369 -15.35 -29.62 -5.62
CA ALA A 369 -14.66 -30.24 -4.50
C ALA A 369 -13.19 -30.49 -4.89
N LEU A 370 -12.25 -29.91 -4.16
CA LEU A 370 -10.85 -30.31 -4.22
C LEU A 370 -10.71 -31.64 -3.44
N SER A 371 -10.51 -32.71 -4.15
CA SER A 371 -10.11 -34.03 -3.61
C SER A 371 -8.62 -34.24 -3.86
N GLY A 372 -7.91 -34.60 -2.80
CA GLY A 372 -6.58 -35.23 -2.82
C GLY A 372 -5.44 -34.35 -2.44
#